data_692f72ef92d280690f891921c6ffc75e
#
_entry.id   692f72ef92d280690f891921c6ffc75e
#
_cell.length_a   1.000
_cell.length_b   1.000
_cell.length_c   1.000
_cell.angle_alpha   90.00
_cell.angle_beta   90.00
_cell.angle_gamma   90.00
#
_symmetry.space_group_name_H-M   'P 1'
#
loop_
_entity.id
_entity.type
_entity.pdbx_description
1 polymer ?
#
loop_
_entity_poly.entity_id
_entity_poly.type
_entity_poly.pdbx_seq_one_letter_code
_entity_poly.pdbx_strand_id
1 'polypeptide(L)'
;MPIVGENKYFTLIRTPEGDNDAWLAQRRKGIGGSDVAAIMGLSHYRGPYEVWAEKLGYIPPADLSDNEAVEWGNILEPIVGGHYASKHPDRIVRRVNAVCQSIERPHAQASLDYEVKDPELGWGILEIKTASLYREHDWDEGVPLYYITQITHYMSVTG
;
A
#
# COMPACT_ATOMS: atom_id res chain seq x y z
N MET A 1 -2.77 15.95 8.62
CA MET A 1 -3.86 15.42 9.47
C MET A 1 -3.65 13.93 9.64
N PRO A 2 -4.06 13.31 10.78
CA PRO A 2 -3.95 11.86 10.90
C PRO A 2 -4.82 11.17 9.84
N ILE A 3 -4.33 10.06 9.32
CA ILE A 3 -5.07 9.23 8.36
C ILE A 3 -6.26 8.56 9.07
N VAL A 4 -6.14 8.30 10.37
CA VAL A 4 -7.21 7.76 11.20
C VAL A 4 -8.01 8.91 11.81
N GLY A 5 -9.14 9.29 11.18
CA GLY A 5 -10.01 10.37 11.64
C GLY A 5 -10.91 10.89 10.53
N GLU A 6 -11.72 11.91 10.82
CA GLU A 6 -12.45 12.64 9.78
C GLU A 6 -11.47 13.33 8.85
N ASN A 7 -11.59 13.03 7.56
CA ASN A 7 -10.70 13.55 6.54
C ASN A 7 -11.51 14.08 5.35
N LYS A 8 -11.11 15.23 4.83
CA LYS A 8 -11.79 15.87 3.68
C LYS A 8 -11.36 15.29 2.32
N TYR A 9 -10.32 14.45 2.29
CA TYR A 9 -9.75 13.92 1.05
C TYR A 9 -10.21 12.50 0.75
N PHE A 10 -10.45 11.70 1.80
CA PHE A 10 -10.81 10.28 1.63
C PHE A 10 -11.75 9.77 2.71
N THR A 11 -12.42 8.66 2.42
CA THR A 11 -13.21 7.86 3.36
C THR A 11 -12.41 6.63 3.76
N LEU A 12 -12.41 6.29 5.06
CA LEU A 12 -11.83 5.03 5.55
C LEU A 12 -12.83 3.89 5.41
N ILE A 13 -12.45 2.87 4.68
CA ILE A 13 -13.22 1.64 4.54
C ILE A 13 -12.49 0.53 5.29
N ARG A 14 -13.12 0.03 6.36
CA ARG A 14 -12.60 -1.06 7.17
C ARG A 14 -13.24 -2.37 6.72
N THR A 15 -12.42 -3.38 6.53
CA THR A 15 -12.86 -4.77 6.38
C THR A 15 -12.68 -5.50 7.72
N PRO A 16 -13.44 -6.57 7.98
CA PRO A 16 -13.22 -7.37 9.18
C PRO A 16 -11.76 -7.86 9.24
N GLU A 17 -11.18 -7.87 10.44
CA GLU A 17 -9.80 -8.32 10.63
C GLU A 17 -9.69 -9.81 10.28
N GLY A 18 -8.69 -10.15 9.46
CA GLY A 18 -8.47 -11.52 8.97
C GLY A 18 -9.40 -11.94 7.83
N ASP A 19 -10.36 -11.12 7.41
CA ASP A 19 -11.23 -11.41 6.26
C ASP A 19 -10.54 -10.95 4.96
N ASN A 20 -9.73 -11.85 4.41
CA ASN A 20 -9.00 -11.59 3.17
C ASN A 20 -9.94 -11.42 1.96
N ASP A 21 -11.08 -12.14 1.94
CA ASP A 21 -12.04 -12.05 0.84
C ASP A 21 -12.73 -10.68 0.80
N ALA A 22 -13.14 -10.18 1.97
CA ALA A 22 -13.71 -8.83 2.07
C ALA A 22 -12.69 -7.75 1.65
N TRP A 23 -11.42 -7.92 2.02
CA TRP A 23 -10.33 -7.02 1.63
C TRP A 23 -10.07 -7.05 0.12
N LEU A 24 -9.98 -8.23 -0.48
CA LEU A 24 -9.83 -8.40 -1.93
C LEU A 24 -11.03 -7.83 -2.70
N ALA A 25 -12.26 -8.08 -2.20
CA ALA A 25 -13.47 -7.51 -2.79
C ALA A 25 -13.46 -5.97 -2.75
N GLN A 26 -12.96 -5.36 -1.66
CA GLN A 26 -12.81 -3.92 -1.58
C GLN A 26 -11.74 -3.40 -2.55
N ARG A 27 -10.59 -4.05 -2.63
CA ARG A 27 -9.53 -3.67 -3.57
C ARG A 27 -9.98 -3.73 -5.04
N ARG A 28 -10.88 -4.65 -5.38
CA ARG A 28 -11.41 -4.78 -6.74
C ARG A 28 -12.23 -3.56 -7.17
N LYS A 29 -12.83 -2.82 -6.24
CA LYS A 29 -13.68 -1.65 -6.52
C LYS A 29 -12.91 -0.41 -6.98
N GLY A 30 -11.58 -0.41 -6.89
CA GLY A 30 -10.78 0.75 -7.26
C GLY A 30 -9.34 0.42 -7.64
N ILE A 31 -8.59 1.45 -7.98
CA ILE A 31 -7.19 1.39 -8.36
C ILE A 31 -6.33 1.68 -7.12
N GLY A 32 -5.54 0.71 -6.69
CA GLY A 32 -4.57 0.84 -5.60
C GLY A 32 -3.17 1.20 -6.10
N GLY A 33 -2.23 1.42 -5.18
CA GLY A 33 -0.87 1.84 -5.53
C GLY A 33 -0.10 0.83 -6.39
N SER A 34 -0.23 -0.48 -6.14
CA SER A 34 0.38 -1.51 -6.98
C SER A 34 -0.24 -1.60 -8.37
N ASP A 35 -1.53 -1.24 -8.50
CA ASP A 35 -2.22 -1.21 -9.78
C ASP A 35 -1.68 -0.07 -10.65
N VAL A 36 -1.42 1.11 -10.05
CA VAL A 36 -0.87 2.27 -10.79
C VAL A 36 0.48 1.95 -11.40
N ALA A 37 1.38 1.31 -10.65
CA ALA A 37 2.67 0.90 -11.17
C ALA A 37 2.52 -0.08 -12.36
N ALA A 38 1.56 -1.00 -12.29
CA ALA A 38 1.27 -1.93 -13.39
C ALA A 38 0.65 -1.21 -14.61
N ILE A 39 -0.29 -0.27 -14.39
CA ILE A 39 -0.91 0.54 -15.47
C ILE A 39 0.14 1.37 -16.19
N MET A 40 1.14 1.89 -15.49
CA MET A 40 2.26 2.65 -16.06
C MET A 40 3.34 1.79 -16.71
N GLY A 41 3.20 0.45 -16.71
CA GLY A 41 4.19 -0.46 -17.27
C GLY A 41 5.48 -0.58 -16.44
N LEU A 42 5.45 -0.19 -15.18
CA LEU A 42 6.59 -0.22 -14.26
C LEU A 42 6.65 -1.51 -13.42
N SER A 43 5.56 -2.28 -13.38
CA SER A 43 5.52 -3.53 -12.63
C SER A 43 6.15 -4.67 -13.42
N HIS A 44 6.95 -5.49 -12.74
CA HIS A 44 7.53 -6.71 -13.30
C HIS A 44 6.57 -7.91 -13.26
N TYR A 45 5.43 -7.78 -12.56
CA TYR A 45 4.54 -8.90 -12.25
C TYR A 45 3.28 -8.92 -13.11
N ARG A 46 2.79 -7.75 -13.53
CA ARG A 46 1.59 -7.61 -14.33
C ARG A 46 1.57 -6.29 -15.08
N GLY A 47 0.82 -6.25 -16.17
CA GLY A 47 0.63 -5.06 -17.00
C GLY A 47 -0.76 -4.45 -16.87
N PRO A 48 -1.06 -3.42 -17.66
CA PRO A 48 -2.34 -2.71 -17.62
C PRO A 48 -3.54 -3.60 -18.02
N TYR A 49 -3.32 -4.58 -18.92
CA TYR A 49 -4.39 -5.50 -19.34
C TYR A 49 -4.85 -6.40 -18.18
N GLU A 50 -3.90 -6.97 -17.44
CA GLU A 50 -4.22 -7.83 -16.30
C GLU A 50 -4.94 -7.04 -15.21
N VAL A 51 -4.53 -5.79 -14.94
CA VAL A 51 -5.24 -4.91 -13.99
C VAL A 51 -6.66 -4.67 -14.45
N TRP A 52 -6.85 -4.29 -15.71
CA TRP A 52 -8.17 -4.05 -16.29
C TRP A 52 -9.07 -5.29 -16.19
N ALA A 53 -8.57 -6.45 -16.60
CA ALA A 53 -9.34 -7.70 -16.61
C ALA A 53 -9.72 -8.15 -15.19
N GLU A 54 -8.79 -8.01 -14.22
CA GLU A 54 -9.04 -8.32 -12.80
C GLU A 54 -10.11 -7.39 -12.21
N LYS A 55 -10.01 -6.06 -12.45
CA LYS A 55 -10.96 -5.09 -11.92
C LYS A 55 -12.37 -5.28 -12.46
N LEU A 56 -12.50 -5.72 -13.70
CA LEU A 56 -13.82 -6.03 -14.30
C LEU A 56 -14.30 -7.46 -14.00
N GLY A 57 -13.48 -8.28 -13.33
CA GLY A 57 -13.84 -9.64 -12.97
C GLY A 57 -13.74 -10.65 -14.11
N TYR A 58 -13.06 -10.31 -15.21
CA TYR A 58 -12.81 -11.26 -16.30
C TYR A 58 -11.77 -12.32 -15.95
N ILE A 59 -10.85 -11.99 -15.06
CA ILE A 59 -9.90 -12.92 -14.46
C ILE A 59 -9.94 -12.80 -12.93
N PRO A 60 -9.70 -13.90 -12.19
CA PRO A 60 -9.57 -13.83 -10.74
C PRO A 60 -8.31 -13.04 -10.36
N PRO A 61 -8.24 -12.50 -9.12
CA PRO A 61 -6.99 -12.02 -8.55
C PRO A 61 -5.93 -13.13 -8.56
N ALA A 62 -4.66 -12.75 -8.71
CA ALA A 62 -3.58 -13.72 -8.60
C ALA A 62 -3.63 -14.41 -7.22
N ASP A 63 -3.59 -15.74 -7.21
CA ASP A 63 -3.44 -16.50 -5.99
C ASP A 63 -1.97 -16.39 -5.55
N LEU A 64 -1.76 -15.78 -4.39
CA LEU A 64 -0.44 -15.57 -3.79
C LEU A 64 -0.28 -16.40 -2.49
N SER A 65 -1.17 -17.34 -2.22
CA SER A 65 -1.16 -18.15 -0.99
C SER A 65 0.13 -18.95 -0.82
N ASP A 66 0.69 -19.47 -1.93
CA ASP A 66 1.93 -20.24 -1.94
C ASP A 66 3.18 -19.39 -2.27
N ASN A 67 3.05 -18.06 -2.24
CA ASN A 67 4.17 -17.17 -2.54
C ASN A 67 4.96 -16.83 -1.27
N GLU A 68 6.09 -17.51 -1.08
CA GLU A 68 6.96 -17.35 0.10
C GLU A 68 7.42 -15.89 0.30
N ALA A 69 7.67 -15.12 -0.76
CA ALA A 69 8.07 -13.73 -0.64
C ALA A 69 6.94 -12.84 -0.08
N VAL A 70 5.69 -13.14 -0.44
CA VAL A 70 4.51 -12.46 0.11
C VAL A 70 4.29 -12.86 1.56
N GLU A 71 4.44 -14.14 1.89
CA GLU A 71 4.34 -14.64 3.26
C GLU A 71 5.36 -13.94 4.18
N TRP A 72 6.63 -13.94 3.79
CA TRP A 72 7.69 -13.24 4.54
C TRP A 72 7.45 -11.73 4.63
N GLY A 73 6.92 -11.12 3.57
CA GLY A 73 6.52 -9.71 3.59
C GLY A 73 5.51 -9.43 4.70
N ASN A 74 4.46 -10.24 4.79
CA ASN A 74 3.40 -10.11 5.79
C ASN A 74 3.92 -10.35 7.24
N ILE A 75 4.83 -11.32 7.42
CA ILE A 75 5.44 -11.62 8.72
C ILE A 75 6.36 -10.48 9.17
N LEU A 76 7.17 -9.95 8.27
CA LEU A 76 8.21 -8.97 8.58
C LEU A 76 7.66 -7.55 8.71
N GLU A 77 6.59 -7.20 8.01
CA GLU A 77 5.98 -5.86 8.05
C GLU A 77 5.76 -5.34 9.48
N PRO A 78 5.05 -6.06 10.39
CA PRO A 78 4.84 -5.58 11.75
C PRO A 78 6.13 -5.54 12.59
N ILE A 79 7.09 -6.43 12.32
CA ILE A 79 8.40 -6.45 13.01
C ILE A 79 9.21 -5.22 12.63
N VAL A 80 9.30 -4.92 11.34
CA VAL A 80 10.03 -3.74 10.82
C VAL A 80 9.36 -2.46 11.27
N GLY A 81 8.02 -2.39 11.23
CA GLY A 81 7.24 -1.24 11.71
C GLY A 81 7.46 -0.98 13.20
N GLY A 82 7.45 -2.02 14.03
CA GLY A 82 7.74 -1.95 15.46
C GLY A 82 9.19 -1.53 15.73
N HIS A 83 10.15 -2.05 14.96
CA HIS A 83 11.54 -1.66 15.05
C HIS A 83 11.75 -0.19 14.67
N TYR A 84 11.13 0.26 13.58
CA TYR A 84 11.14 1.68 13.18
C TYR A 84 10.62 2.57 14.31
N ALA A 85 9.47 2.24 14.90
CA ALA A 85 8.89 2.98 16.02
C ALA A 85 9.85 3.04 17.24
N SER A 86 10.53 1.94 17.56
CA SER A 86 11.49 1.89 18.67
C SER A 86 12.74 2.76 18.43
N LYS A 87 13.13 2.96 17.18
CA LYS A 87 14.28 3.80 16.79
C LYS A 87 13.92 5.28 16.69
N HIS A 88 12.63 5.60 16.59
CA HIS A 88 12.12 6.97 16.48
C HIS A 88 11.10 7.26 17.58
N PRO A 89 11.52 7.31 18.88
CA PRO A 89 10.59 7.48 20.00
C PRO A 89 9.92 8.86 20.04
N ASP A 90 10.42 9.81 19.28
CA ASP A 90 9.86 11.14 19.05
C ASP A 90 8.70 11.15 18.05
N ARG A 91 8.49 10.07 17.29
CA ARG A 91 7.45 9.91 16.29
C ARG A 91 6.29 9.08 16.81
N ILE A 92 5.07 9.42 16.36
CA ILE A 92 3.92 8.55 16.56
C ILE A 92 3.76 7.67 15.34
N VAL A 93 3.88 6.36 15.50
CA VAL A 93 3.71 5.37 14.42
C VAL A 93 2.46 4.55 14.70
N ARG A 94 1.56 4.44 13.71
CA ARG A 94 0.30 3.71 13.83
C ARG A 94 0.05 2.86 12.59
N ARG A 95 -0.35 1.62 12.78
CA ARG A 95 -0.79 0.76 11.68
C ARG A 95 -2.13 1.24 11.13
N VAL A 96 -2.29 1.20 9.81
CA VAL A 96 -3.52 1.59 9.12
C VAL A 96 -4.24 0.33 8.62
N ASN A 97 -5.17 -0.20 9.40
CA ASN A 97 -5.99 -1.37 9.03
C ASN A 97 -7.27 -0.92 8.29
N ALA A 98 -7.10 -0.23 7.16
CA ALA A 98 -8.22 0.28 6.38
C ALA A 98 -7.78 0.59 4.94
N VAL A 99 -8.75 0.64 4.03
CA VAL A 99 -8.57 1.20 2.70
C VAL A 99 -9.03 2.65 2.72
N CYS A 100 -8.15 3.57 2.32
CA CYS A 100 -8.50 4.97 2.06
C CYS A 100 -9.08 5.06 0.65
N GLN A 101 -10.32 5.51 0.49
CA GLN A 101 -10.94 5.77 -0.80
C GLN A 101 -11.07 7.27 -1.02
N SER A 102 -10.50 7.80 -2.10
CA SER A 102 -10.57 9.22 -2.42
C SER A 102 -12.02 9.68 -2.58
N ILE A 103 -12.38 10.82 -1.96
CA ILE A 103 -13.70 11.45 -2.13
C ILE A 103 -13.80 12.08 -3.51
N GLU A 104 -12.76 12.76 -3.97
CA GLU A 104 -12.73 13.43 -5.27
C GLU A 104 -12.67 12.43 -6.43
N ARG A 105 -11.93 11.34 -6.24
CA ARG A 105 -11.72 10.28 -7.24
C ARG A 105 -12.08 8.92 -6.66
N PRO A 106 -13.38 8.55 -6.58
CA PRO A 106 -13.83 7.34 -5.87
C PRO A 106 -13.24 6.02 -6.37
N HIS A 107 -12.66 6.02 -7.59
CA HIS A 107 -11.92 4.88 -8.13
C HIS A 107 -10.48 4.77 -7.59
N ALA A 108 -9.93 5.82 -6.96
CA ALA A 108 -8.59 5.80 -6.39
C ALA A 108 -8.62 5.35 -4.93
N GLN A 109 -7.82 4.34 -4.61
CA GLN A 109 -7.74 3.72 -3.28
C GLN A 109 -6.28 3.61 -2.83
N ALA A 110 -6.05 3.71 -1.52
CA ALA A 110 -4.76 3.49 -0.89
C ALA A 110 -4.90 2.52 0.28
N SER A 111 -4.08 1.47 0.29
CA SER A 111 -3.93 0.56 1.43
C SER A 111 -2.55 0.81 2.01
N LEU A 112 -2.50 1.56 3.12
CA LEU A 112 -1.27 1.98 3.75
C LEU A 112 -0.86 0.98 4.83
N ASP A 113 0.44 0.76 4.99
CA ASP A 113 0.95 -0.06 6.11
C ASP A 113 0.82 0.73 7.41
N TYR A 114 1.42 1.92 7.47
CA TYR A 114 1.41 2.77 8.66
C TYR A 114 1.25 4.25 8.31
N GLU A 115 0.71 5.01 9.26
CA GLU A 115 0.88 6.46 9.34
C GLU A 115 1.96 6.82 10.36
N VAL A 116 2.69 7.88 10.09
CA VAL A 116 3.72 8.41 11.00
C VAL A 116 3.48 9.90 11.24
N LYS A 117 3.56 10.34 12.50
CA LYS A 117 3.60 11.75 12.83
C LYS A 117 5.03 12.11 13.24
N ASP A 118 5.68 12.86 12.37
CA ASP A 118 6.97 13.49 12.65
C ASP A 118 6.73 14.79 13.41
N PRO A 119 7.53 15.13 14.45
CA PRO A 119 7.34 16.34 15.23
C PRO A 119 7.52 17.64 14.42
N GLU A 120 8.33 17.63 13.37
CA GLU A 120 8.63 18.81 12.54
C GLU A 120 7.80 18.80 11.24
N LEU A 121 7.74 17.67 10.55
CA LEU A 121 7.10 17.55 9.23
C LEU A 121 5.60 17.25 9.30
N GLY A 122 5.09 16.82 10.48
CA GLY A 122 3.69 16.47 10.64
C GLY A 122 3.36 15.03 10.25
N TRP A 123 2.15 14.79 9.72
CA TRP A 123 1.70 13.47 9.35
C TRP A 123 2.21 13.06 7.97
N GLY A 124 2.63 11.80 7.85
CA GLY A 124 3.08 11.19 6.61
C GLY A 124 2.74 9.70 6.55
N ILE A 125 3.13 9.08 5.45
CA ILE A 125 2.97 7.65 5.18
C ILE A 125 4.29 6.94 5.48
N LEU A 126 4.22 5.81 6.19
CA LEU A 126 5.33 4.90 6.35
C LEU A 126 4.95 3.58 5.66
N GLU A 127 5.58 3.32 4.55
CA GLU A 127 5.42 2.10 3.77
C GLU A 127 6.62 1.19 4.00
N ILE A 128 6.37 -0.08 4.28
CA ILE A 128 7.40 -1.07 4.56
C ILE A 128 7.57 -1.99 3.35
N LYS A 129 8.81 -2.16 2.92
CA LYS A 129 9.15 -3.05 1.82
C LYS A 129 10.24 -4.02 2.23
N THR A 130 10.00 -5.29 1.98
CA THR A 130 11.02 -6.33 2.03
C THR A 130 11.47 -6.63 0.61
N ALA A 131 12.76 -6.81 0.41
CA ALA A 131 13.33 -7.16 -0.88
C ALA A 131 14.24 -8.38 -0.73
N SER A 132 14.23 -9.24 -1.74
CA SER A 132 15.19 -10.33 -1.82
C SER A 132 16.59 -9.78 -2.13
N LEU A 133 17.62 -10.39 -1.56
CA LEU A 133 19.01 -10.07 -1.84
C LEU A 133 19.34 -10.15 -3.34
N TYR A 134 18.67 -11.03 -4.09
CA TYR A 134 18.82 -11.15 -5.55
C TYR A 134 18.32 -9.91 -6.32
N ARG A 135 17.61 -9.00 -5.66
CA ARG A 135 17.11 -7.75 -6.23
C ARG A 135 17.76 -6.51 -5.63
N GLU A 136 18.89 -6.67 -4.95
CA GLU A 136 19.64 -5.56 -4.34
C GLU A 136 19.97 -4.49 -5.38
N HIS A 137 20.34 -4.90 -6.60
CA HIS A 137 20.68 -3.99 -7.71
C HIS A 137 19.51 -3.06 -8.12
N ASP A 138 18.25 -3.43 -7.85
CA ASP A 138 17.11 -2.56 -8.14
C ASP A 138 17.14 -1.26 -7.27
N TRP A 139 17.96 -1.25 -6.20
CA TRP A 139 18.08 -0.16 -5.24
C TRP A 139 19.36 0.66 -5.37
N ASP A 140 20.25 0.32 -6.32
CA ASP A 140 21.53 1.01 -6.50
C ASP A 140 21.38 2.49 -6.82
N GLU A 141 20.31 2.87 -7.53
CA GLU A 141 19.99 4.25 -7.88
C GLU A 141 18.95 4.90 -6.94
N GLY A 142 18.66 4.25 -5.81
CA GLY A 142 17.66 4.68 -4.83
C GLY A 142 16.40 3.82 -4.83
N VAL A 143 15.28 4.40 -4.36
CA VAL A 143 14.01 3.66 -4.29
C VAL A 143 13.50 3.35 -5.71
N PRO A 144 13.21 2.08 -6.02
CA PRO A 144 12.69 1.71 -7.34
C PRO A 144 11.43 2.49 -7.74
N LEU A 145 11.35 2.90 -9.02
CA LEU A 145 10.31 3.79 -9.52
C LEU A 145 8.90 3.25 -9.31
N TYR A 146 8.71 1.93 -9.34
CA TYR A 146 7.39 1.32 -9.07
C TYR A 146 6.93 1.52 -7.61
N TYR A 147 7.83 1.59 -6.64
CA TYR A 147 7.49 1.95 -5.25
C TYR A 147 7.25 3.45 -5.10
N ILE A 148 8.06 4.30 -5.76
CA ILE A 148 7.81 5.76 -5.78
C ILE A 148 6.42 6.04 -6.34
N THR A 149 6.04 5.36 -7.43
CA THR A 149 4.72 5.50 -8.05
C THR A 149 3.60 5.09 -7.07
N GLN A 150 3.79 4.00 -6.33
CA GLN A 150 2.84 3.55 -5.30
C GLN A 150 2.65 4.61 -4.22
N ILE A 151 3.73 5.13 -3.65
CA ILE A 151 3.69 6.15 -2.59
C ILE A 151 3.07 7.46 -3.11
N THR A 152 3.45 7.89 -4.32
CA THR A 152 2.87 9.08 -4.95
C THR A 152 1.35 8.94 -5.13
N HIS A 153 0.88 7.77 -5.55
CA HIS A 153 -0.54 7.48 -5.62
C HIS A 153 -1.20 7.56 -4.23
N TYR A 154 -0.59 6.98 -3.21
CA TYR A 154 -1.11 7.05 -1.84
C TYR A 154 -1.22 8.50 -1.35
N MET A 155 -0.18 9.31 -1.53
CA MET A 155 -0.21 10.74 -1.21
C MET A 155 -1.32 11.46 -1.98
N SER A 156 -1.56 11.11 -3.25
CA SER A 156 -2.63 11.72 -4.03
C SER A 156 -4.04 11.34 -3.56
N VAL A 157 -4.19 10.23 -2.84
CA VAL A 157 -5.46 9.80 -2.24
C VAL A 157 -5.67 10.43 -0.87
N THR A 158 -4.58 10.57 -0.11
CA THR A 158 -4.66 11.02 1.30
C THR A 158 -4.51 12.52 1.50
N GLY A 159 -4.02 13.28 0.50
CA GLY A 159 -3.84 14.74 0.52
C GLY A 159 -2.50 15.13 1.07
#